data_7a63a63c1605e8c985aa4f5877701cda
#
_entry.id   7a63a63c1605e8c985aa4f5877701cda
#
_cell.length_a   1.000
_cell.length_b   1.000
_cell.length_c   1.000
_cell.angle_alpha   90.00
_cell.angle_beta   90.00
_cell.angle_gamma   90.00
#
_symmetry.space_group_name_H-M   'P 1'
#
loop_
_entity.id
_entity.type
_entity.pdbx_description
1 polymer ?
#
loop_
_entity_poly.entity_id
_entity_poly.type
_entity_poly.pdbx_seq_one_letter_code
_entity_poly.pdbx_strand_id
1 'polypeptide(L)'
;MISKKRLIQAVSVCALTAALAVGTLLVNSSCAEAVAGINELTGLATTAAESQRPIAVMIDNDKKANPHYGLSEADVVYEMINSTHNNRVTRLMAIYKDYNSVPRIGNIRSTRPTNIMLAAEYNAVLIHDGGPFYVYPYFDATGLNHLSGGFSRIANGKAREFTEYCVAGEAATRIAKAGYSTSYTAYEGQHFTFGANTLADDAGVATATNVSIPFPHNSTKFVYNASTMTYDFYEFGSGVKDGDDNVQVSFTNVFLQDCDFTLLDQNGYLVYNCIGTNVGYYLTGGLAIPVTWIKTTYTGLTKFYTLDGAELVVNPGKTYIALVPSDAWGSVSFK
;
A
#
# COMPACT_ATOMS: atom_id res chain seq x y z
N MET A 1 5.80 -44.31 72.87
CA MET A 1 6.61 -45.05 71.87
C MET A 1 5.91 -44.95 70.52
N ILE A 2 6.31 -43.99 69.68
CA ILE A 2 5.73 -43.79 68.34
C ILE A 2 6.48 -44.72 67.37
N SER A 3 5.74 -45.60 66.69
CA SER A 3 6.23 -46.68 65.88
C SER A 3 7.05 -46.16 64.67
N LYS A 4 8.26 -46.68 64.48
CA LYS A 4 9.17 -46.41 63.36
C LYS A 4 8.53 -46.53 61.97
N LYS A 5 7.42 -47.25 61.86
CA LYS A 5 6.69 -47.41 60.58
C LYS A 5 5.95 -46.14 60.12
N ARG A 6 5.59 -45.17 60.99
CA ARG A 6 4.92 -43.94 60.61
C ARG A 6 5.90 -42.87 60.11
N LEU A 7 7.19 -42.99 60.46
CA LEU A 7 8.20 -42.00 60.02
C LEU A 7 8.64 -42.24 58.60
N ILE A 8 8.63 -43.53 58.14
CA ILE A 8 9.02 -43.88 56.75
C ILE A 8 7.95 -43.49 55.74
N GLN A 9 6.67 -43.52 56.12
CA GLN A 9 5.57 -43.07 55.23
C GLN A 9 5.51 -41.56 55.06
N ALA A 10 5.92 -40.79 56.06
CA ALA A 10 5.91 -39.32 55.95
C ALA A 10 7.05 -38.79 55.06
N VAL A 11 8.21 -39.50 55.01
CA VAL A 11 9.31 -39.07 54.17
C VAL A 11 9.09 -39.46 52.71
N SER A 12 8.37 -40.55 52.41
CA SER A 12 8.05 -40.97 51.06
C SER A 12 6.99 -40.06 50.34
N VAL A 13 6.08 -39.46 51.11
CA VAL A 13 5.04 -38.55 50.59
C VAL A 13 5.65 -37.19 50.23
N CYS A 14 6.61 -36.69 51.00
CA CYS A 14 7.28 -35.41 50.71
C CYS A 14 8.23 -35.49 49.49
N ALA A 15 8.82 -36.67 49.22
CA ALA A 15 9.70 -36.86 48.06
C ALA A 15 8.92 -36.96 46.75
N LEU A 16 7.68 -37.49 46.76
CA LEU A 16 6.85 -37.58 45.56
C LEU A 16 6.23 -36.24 45.15
N THR A 17 5.92 -35.38 46.12
CA THR A 17 5.36 -34.04 45.84
C THR A 17 6.41 -33.07 45.33
N ALA A 18 7.67 -33.20 45.69
CA ALA A 18 8.76 -32.38 45.14
C ALA A 18 9.12 -32.76 43.70
N ALA A 19 8.97 -34.01 43.31
CA ALA A 19 9.26 -34.48 41.94
C ALA A 19 8.16 -34.07 40.93
N LEU A 20 6.90 -33.92 41.36
CA LEU A 20 5.83 -33.42 40.50
C LEU A 20 5.86 -31.90 40.30
N ALA A 21 6.42 -31.13 41.23
CA ALA A 21 6.51 -29.66 41.12
C ALA A 21 7.63 -29.19 40.18
N VAL A 22 8.67 -30.02 39.95
CA VAL A 22 9.75 -29.68 39.01
C VAL A 22 9.43 -30.10 37.58
N GLY A 23 8.54 -31.08 37.39
CA GLY A 23 8.09 -31.52 36.06
C GLY A 23 7.09 -30.61 35.35
N THR A 24 6.39 -29.75 36.09
CA THR A 24 5.37 -28.84 35.54
C THR A 24 5.88 -27.43 35.21
N LEU A 25 7.13 -27.12 35.53
CA LEU A 25 7.76 -25.82 35.23
C LEU A 25 8.53 -25.79 33.89
N LEU A 26 8.55 -26.88 33.12
CA LEU A 26 9.29 -26.98 31.87
C LEU A 26 8.41 -27.15 30.62
N VAL A 27 7.10 -27.01 30.71
CA VAL A 27 6.18 -27.13 29.54
C VAL A 27 5.19 -25.99 29.47
N ASN A 28 5.63 -24.78 29.76
CA ASN A 28 4.90 -23.57 29.35
C ASN A 28 5.86 -22.62 28.61
N SER A 29 6.47 -23.13 27.54
CA SER A 29 6.72 -22.28 26.38
C SER A 29 5.37 -22.09 25.69
N SER A 30 4.48 -21.31 26.27
CA SER A 30 3.40 -20.70 25.51
C SER A 30 4.11 -19.87 24.46
N CYS A 31 4.12 -20.33 23.20
CA CYS A 31 4.17 -19.40 22.09
C CYS A 31 3.08 -18.39 22.40
N ALA A 32 3.45 -17.20 22.83
CA ALA A 32 2.54 -16.08 22.83
C ALA A 32 2.12 -15.99 21.36
N GLU A 33 0.89 -16.39 21.03
CA GLU A 33 0.32 -16.08 19.74
C GLU A 33 0.44 -14.56 19.64
N ALA A 34 1.19 -14.10 18.64
CA ALA A 34 1.27 -12.68 18.34
C ALA A 34 -0.16 -12.22 18.15
N VAL A 35 -0.64 -11.32 19.01
CA VAL A 35 -1.96 -10.72 18.84
C VAL A 35 -1.89 -10.00 17.51
N ALA A 36 -2.62 -10.51 16.52
CA ALA A 36 -2.69 -9.90 15.20
C ALA A 36 -3.30 -8.50 15.35
N GLY A 37 -2.53 -7.48 14.98
CA GLY A 37 -3.04 -6.10 14.87
C GLY A 37 -3.92 -5.95 13.64
N ILE A 38 -4.52 -4.78 13.48
CA ILE A 38 -5.21 -4.38 12.25
C ILE A 38 -4.28 -3.47 11.44
N ASN A 39 -4.10 -3.79 10.17
CA ASN A 39 -3.41 -2.94 9.21
C ASN A 39 -4.32 -1.75 8.87
N GLU A 40 -3.92 -0.57 9.28
CA GLU A 40 -4.69 0.68 9.06
C GLU A 40 -4.81 1.09 7.59
N LEU A 41 -4.03 0.47 6.68
CA LEU A 41 -4.09 0.72 5.25
C LEU A 41 -5.13 -0.15 4.55
N THR A 42 -5.51 -1.28 5.15
CA THR A 42 -6.42 -2.27 4.53
C THR A 42 -7.61 -2.65 5.41
N GLY A 43 -7.60 -2.34 6.71
CA GLY A 43 -8.59 -2.85 7.66
C GLY A 43 -8.52 -4.36 7.92
N LEU A 44 -7.48 -5.04 7.45
CA LEU A 44 -7.26 -6.49 7.60
C LEU A 44 -6.27 -6.78 8.74
N ALA A 45 -6.27 -8.02 9.21
CA ALA A 45 -5.30 -8.49 10.20
C ALA A 45 -3.87 -8.40 9.64
N THR A 46 -2.90 -8.04 10.49
CA THR A 46 -1.48 -7.96 10.15
C THR A 46 -0.60 -8.42 11.29
N THR A 47 0.60 -8.92 10.97
CA THR A 47 1.66 -9.23 11.93
C THR A 47 2.59 -8.04 12.18
N ALA A 48 2.50 -6.98 11.37
CA ALA A 48 3.27 -5.77 11.58
C ALA A 48 2.83 -5.05 12.88
N ALA A 49 3.79 -4.42 13.58
CA ALA A 49 3.47 -3.64 14.76
C ALA A 49 2.55 -2.46 14.40
N GLU A 50 1.58 -2.14 15.24
CA GLU A 50 0.64 -1.03 15.03
C GLU A 50 1.38 0.30 14.78
N SER A 51 2.45 0.56 15.53
CA SER A 51 3.26 1.76 15.37
C SER A 51 4.19 1.76 14.14
N GLN A 52 4.33 0.63 13.43
CA GLN A 52 5.24 0.54 12.29
C GLN A 52 4.82 1.49 11.17
N ARG A 53 5.75 2.34 10.74
CA ARG A 53 5.56 3.18 9.55
C ARG A 53 5.57 2.32 8.31
N PRO A 54 4.71 2.61 7.33
CA PRO A 54 4.79 1.98 6.02
C PRO A 54 6.00 2.51 5.22
N ILE A 55 6.35 1.78 4.17
CA ILE A 55 7.17 2.31 3.09
C ILE A 55 6.29 2.62 1.89
N ALA A 56 6.68 3.61 1.09
CA ALA A 56 6.11 3.90 -0.22
C ALA A 56 7.20 3.70 -1.28
N VAL A 57 6.99 2.84 -2.27
CA VAL A 57 8.00 2.50 -3.27
C VAL A 57 7.57 2.97 -4.65
N MET A 58 8.45 3.72 -5.32
CA MET A 58 8.23 4.14 -6.70
C MET A 58 8.52 3.01 -7.66
N ILE A 59 7.53 2.54 -8.41
CA ILE A 59 7.62 1.40 -9.34
C ILE A 59 7.43 1.88 -10.79
N ASP A 60 8.31 1.42 -11.67
CA ASP A 60 8.23 1.73 -13.11
C ASP A 60 6.98 1.08 -13.73
N ASN A 61 6.28 1.83 -14.58
CA ASN A 61 5.08 1.36 -15.28
C ASN A 61 5.23 1.43 -16.81
N ASP A 62 6.47 1.39 -17.32
CA ASP A 62 6.72 1.15 -18.74
C ASP A 62 6.59 -0.35 -19.05
N LYS A 63 6.09 -0.70 -20.23
CA LYS A 63 5.96 -2.10 -20.68
C LYS A 63 7.25 -2.89 -20.54
N LYS A 64 8.41 -2.24 -20.73
CA LYS A 64 9.73 -2.87 -20.59
C LYS A 64 10.06 -3.25 -19.15
N ALA A 65 9.42 -2.62 -18.17
CA ALA A 65 9.61 -2.92 -16.76
C ALA A 65 8.95 -4.24 -16.34
N ASN A 66 7.86 -4.64 -17.02
CA ASN A 66 7.09 -5.84 -16.65
C ASN A 66 7.93 -7.13 -16.65
N PRO A 67 7.65 -8.12 -15.75
CA PRO A 67 6.61 -8.05 -14.72
C PRO A 67 6.97 -7.11 -13.57
N HIS A 68 5.94 -6.63 -12.87
CA HIS A 68 6.10 -5.98 -11.56
C HIS A 68 6.41 -7.04 -10.50
N TYR A 69 7.07 -6.62 -9.42
CA TYR A 69 7.43 -7.49 -8.30
C TYR A 69 6.97 -6.86 -7.00
N GLY A 70 6.34 -7.65 -6.13
CA GLY A 70 5.79 -7.21 -4.85
C GLY A 70 4.50 -6.39 -4.98
N LEU A 71 3.93 -6.27 -6.18
CA LEU A 71 2.73 -5.47 -6.39
C LEU A 71 1.48 -6.18 -5.85
N SER A 72 1.49 -7.52 -5.83
CA SER A 72 0.41 -8.33 -5.26
C SER A 72 0.31 -8.20 -3.73
N GLU A 73 1.39 -7.79 -3.04
CA GLU A 73 1.44 -7.59 -1.59
C GLU A 73 1.16 -6.16 -1.15
N ALA A 74 1.10 -5.21 -2.10
CA ALA A 74 0.86 -3.81 -1.78
C ALA A 74 -0.50 -3.59 -1.11
N ASP A 75 -0.51 -2.79 -0.04
CA ASP A 75 -1.74 -2.40 0.66
C ASP A 75 -2.51 -1.33 -0.12
N VAL A 76 -1.78 -0.32 -0.60
CA VAL A 76 -2.32 0.78 -1.41
C VAL A 76 -1.42 1.02 -2.61
N VAL A 77 -2.01 1.15 -3.81
CA VAL A 77 -1.27 1.48 -5.03
C VAL A 77 -1.85 2.75 -5.64
N TYR A 78 -1.00 3.72 -5.88
CA TYR A 78 -1.33 4.90 -6.67
C TYR A 78 -0.82 4.75 -8.10
N GLU A 79 -1.63 5.14 -9.10
CA GLU A 79 -1.20 5.34 -10.47
C GLU A 79 -1.47 6.77 -10.90
N MET A 80 -0.49 7.38 -11.57
CA MET A 80 -0.61 8.72 -12.13
C MET A 80 0.34 8.91 -13.31
N ILE A 81 0.06 9.88 -14.16
CA ILE A 81 0.99 10.26 -15.24
C ILE A 81 2.30 10.75 -14.63
N ASN A 82 3.40 10.16 -15.08
CA ASN A 82 4.75 10.54 -14.68
C ASN A 82 5.36 11.62 -15.60
N SER A 83 4.95 11.60 -16.87
CA SER A 83 5.33 12.57 -17.90
C SER A 83 4.26 12.60 -18.98
N THR A 84 4.03 13.77 -19.57
CA THR A 84 3.14 13.92 -20.74
C THR A 84 3.73 13.32 -22.01
N HIS A 85 5.04 13.01 -22.02
CA HIS A 85 5.73 12.30 -23.10
C HIS A 85 5.42 10.80 -23.07
N ASN A 86 5.89 10.09 -24.11
CA ASN A 86 5.70 8.64 -24.28
C ASN A 86 4.23 8.22 -24.12
N ASN A 87 3.33 8.94 -24.77
CA ASN A 87 1.89 8.73 -24.70
C ASN A 87 1.35 8.78 -23.25
N ARG A 88 1.82 9.77 -22.47
CA ARG A 88 1.44 9.96 -21.06
C ARG A 88 1.81 8.75 -20.18
N VAL A 89 3.09 8.35 -20.24
CA VAL A 89 3.58 7.23 -19.42
C VAL A 89 3.25 7.45 -17.95
N THR A 90 2.68 6.43 -17.33
CA THR A 90 2.34 6.46 -15.90
C THR A 90 3.48 5.94 -15.03
N ARG A 91 3.33 6.07 -13.73
CA ARG A 91 4.16 5.46 -12.68
C ARG A 91 3.29 5.01 -11.52
N LEU A 92 3.68 3.88 -10.92
CA LEU A 92 3.05 3.40 -9.72
C LEU A 92 3.83 3.90 -8.49
N MET A 93 3.10 4.13 -7.40
CA MET A 93 3.63 4.24 -6.05
C MET A 93 2.87 3.24 -5.18
N ALA A 94 3.57 2.22 -4.70
CA ALA A 94 2.98 1.16 -3.90
C ALA A 94 3.38 1.31 -2.43
N ILE A 95 2.41 1.19 -1.52
CA ILE A 95 2.56 1.40 -0.09
C ILE A 95 2.37 0.08 0.64
N TYR A 96 3.27 -0.21 1.58
CA TYR A 96 3.33 -1.47 2.30
C TYR A 96 3.49 -1.23 3.79
N LYS A 97 2.60 -1.80 4.60
CA LYS A 97 2.74 -1.86 6.06
C LYS A 97 3.70 -2.97 6.45
N ASP A 98 3.47 -4.19 5.99
CA ASP A 98 4.31 -5.37 6.28
C ASP A 98 5.35 -5.61 5.17
N TYR A 99 6.21 -4.60 4.94
CA TYR A 99 7.21 -4.62 3.86
C TYR A 99 8.36 -5.61 4.08
N ASN A 100 8.54 -6.13 5.29
CA ASN A 100 9.63 -7.06 5.58
C ASN A 100 9.32 -8.48 5.08
N SER A 101 8.04 -8.81 4.89
CA SER A 101 7.59 -10.10 4.38
C SER A 101 7.67 -10.20 2.85
N VAL A 102 7.75 -9.07 2.14
CA VAL A 102 7.76 -9.04 0.67
C VAL A 102 9.14 -9.43 0.13
N PRO A 103 9.26 -10.46 -0.72
CA PRO A 103 10.57 -10.95 -1.21
C PRO A 103 11.36 -9.88 -1.94
N ARG A 104 10.71 -9.13 -2.84
CA ARG A 104 11.26 -7.95 -3.51
C ARG A 104 10.17 -7.03 -4.04
N ILE A 105 10.47 -5.75 -4.13
CA ILE A 105 9.57 -4.71 -4.62
C ILE A 105 10.26 -3.93 -5.72
N GLY A 106 9.61 -3.72 -6.85
CA GLY A 106 10.18 -2.91 -7.93
C GLY A 106 9.72 -3.31 -9.35
N ASN A 107 10.35 -2.74 -10.36
CA ASN A 107 11.64 -2.01 -10.43
C ASN A 107 11.51 -0.60 -9.81
N ILE A 108 12.45 -0.23 -8.97
CA ILE A 108 12.45 1.10 -8.34
C ILE A 108 12.80 2.17 -9.36
N ARG A 109 12.07 3.31 -9.29
CA ARG A 109 12.26 4.44 -10.20
C ARG A 109 12.17 5.80 -9.51
N SER A 110 12.40 6.84 -10.30
CA SER A 110 12.42 8.23 -9.82
C SER A 110 11.07 8.70 -9.30
N THR A 111 11.10 9.51 -8.24
CA THR A 111 9.92 10.18 -7.69
C THR A 111 9.57 11.48 -8.43
N ARG A 112 8.39 12.02 -8.15
CA ARG A 112 7.86 13.30 -8.62
C ARG A 112 7.26 14.07 -7.43
N PRO A 113 7.02 15.37 -7.55
CA PRO A 113 6.42 16.17 -6.47
C PRO A 113 5.15 15.57 -5.88
N THR A 114 4.22 15.12 -6.72
CA THR A 114 2.96 14.51 -6.27
C THR A 114 3.16 13.29 -5.39
N ASN A 115 4.11 12.40 -5.75
CA ASN A 115 4.39 11.20 -4.96
C ASN A 115 4.88 11.53 -3.55
N ILE A 116 5.63 12.62 -3.38
CA ILE A 116 6.12 13.07 -2.07
C ILE A 116 4.94 13.50 -1.19
N MET A 117 4.02 14.30 -1.73
CA MET A 117 2.82 14.72 -0.99
C MET A 117 1.93 13.54 -0.60
N LEU A 118 1.73 12.57 -1.52
CA LEU A 118 0.93 11.39 -1.24
C LEU A 118 1.62 10.44 -0.25
N ALA A 119 2.94 10.21 -0.35
CA ALA A 119 3.66 9.39 0.63
C ALA A 119 3.66 10.04 2.04
N ALA A 120 3.67 11.37 2.11
CA ALA A 120 3.62 12.12 3.35
C ALA A 120 2.30 11.94 4.11
N GLU A 121 1.17 11.73 3.41
CA GLU A 121 -0.13 11.42 4.02
C GLU A 121 -0.08 10.18 4.91
N TYR A 122 0.74 9.21 4.54
CA TYR A 122 0.91 7.94 5.26
C TYR A 122 2.05 7.99 6.28
N ASN A 123 2.73 9.14 6.42
CA ASN A 123 3.99 9.23 7.16
C ASN A 123 4.98 8.12 6.74
N ALA A 124 4.91 7.69 5.50
CA ALA A 124 5.72 6.61 4.95
C ALA A 124 7.20 7.02 4.80
N VAL A 125 8.10 6.03 4.68
CA VAL A 125 9.45 6.27 4.17
C VAL A 125 9.43 6.04 2.66
N LEU A 126 9.69 7.09 1.86
CA LEU A 126 9.64 6.99 0.40
C LEU A 126 10.92 6.37 -0.16
N ILE A 127 10.78 5.28 -0.93
CA ILE A 127 11.85 4.59 -1.64
C ILE A 127 11.77 4.93 -3.13
N HIS A 128 12.85 5.47 -3.70
CA HIS A 128 12.89 5.88 -5.10
C HIS A 128 14.33 5.86 -5.64
N ASP A 129 14.53 5.93 -6.95
CA ASP A 129 15.85 6.12 -7.57
C ASP A 129 15.85 7.43 -8.37
N GLY A 130 16.35 8.50 -7.74
CA GLY A 130 16.43 9.84 -8.31
C GLY A 130 15.10 10.59 -8.37
N GLY A 131 15.14 11.71 -9.09
CA GLY A 131 14.03 12.64 -9.33
C GLY A 131 14.57 13.94 -9.94
N PRO A 132 13.74 14.73 -10.61
CA PRO A 132 14.15 16.04 -11.11
C PRO A 132 14.31 17.02 -9.95
N PHE A 133 15.03 18.12 -10.17
CA PHE A 133 15.29 19.12 -9.11
C PHE A 133 14.01 19.72 -8.49
N TYR A 134 12.88 19.63 -9.17
CA TYR A 134 11.55 20.06 -8.67
C TYR A 134 11.09 19.31 -7.41
N VAL A 135 11.68 18.17 -7.07
CA VAL A 135 11.27 17.37 -5.89
C VAL A 135 11.76 17.97 -4.57
N TYR A 136 12.89 18.70 -4.58
CA TYR A 136 13.50 19.19 -3.34
C TYR A 136 12.61 20.12 -2.52
N PRO A 137 11.93 21.14 -3.09
CA PRO A 137 11.03 21.98 -2.32
C PRO A 137 9.88 21.20 -1.63
N TYR A 138 9.45 20.08 -2.21
CA TYR A 138 8.40 19.24 -1.63
C TYR A 138 8.93 18.37 -0.49
N PHE A 139 10.16 17.85 -0.58
CA PHE A 139 10.82 17.19 0.54
C PHE A 139 11.00 18.16 1.71
N ASP A 140 11.45 19.39 1.44
CA ASP A 140 11.61 20.42 2.47
C ASP A 140 10.26 20.79 3.13
N ALA A 141 9.21 20.97 2.32
CA ALA A 141 7.89 21.36 2.82
C ALA A 141 7.17 20.25 3.60
N THR A 142 7.41 18.97 3.27
CA THR A 142 6.76 17.84 3.92
C THR A 142 7.58 17.23 5.06
N GLY A 143 8.90 17.45 5.08
CA GLY A 143 9.80 16.77 5.99
C GLY A 143 9.87 15.26 5.79
N LEU A 144 9.42 14.76 4.63
CA LEU A 144 9.30 13.33 4.34
C LEU A 144 10.66 12.64 4.35
N ASN A 145 10.80 11.58 5.14
CA ASN A 145 11.96 10.73 5.09
C ASN A 145 11.98 9.93 3.78
N HIS A 146 13.13 9.87 3.10
CA HIS A 146 13.25 9.14 1.85
C HIS A 146 14.61 8.47 1.68
N LEU A 147 14.65 7.41 0.89
CA LEU A 147 15.84 6.66 0.50
C LEU A 147 15.96 6.67 -1.02
N SER A 148 17.04 7.26 -1.54
CA SER A 148 17.22 7.40 -2.98
C SER A 148 18.34 6.50 -3.50
N GLY A 149 17.99 5.59 -4.42
CA GLY A 149 18.93 4.73 -5.15
C GLY A 149 19.80 3.82 -4.29
N GLY A 150 20.66 3.05 -4.94
CA GLY A 150 21.60 2.15 -4.28
C GLY A 150 20.96 0.90 -3.67
N PHE A 151 19.74 0.58 -4.05
CA PHE A 151 19.09 -0.68 -3.70
C PHE A 151 19.63 -1.85 -4.50
N SER A 152 19.25 -3.06 -4.13
CA SER A 152 19.73 -4.30 -4.73
C SER A 152 19.46 -4.33 -6.23
N ARG A 153 20.51 -4.68 -7.02
CA ARG A 153 20.36 -4.84 -8.47
C ARG A 153 20.41 -6.31 -8.85
N ILE A 154 19.30 -6.78 -9.44
CA ILE A 154 19.12 -8.15 -9.86
C ILE A 154 19.11 -8.18 -11.39
N ALA A 155 20.08 -8.86 -11.98
CA ALA A 155 20.15 -9.05 -13.43
C ALA A 155 18.91 -9.84 -13.91
N ASN A 156 18.21 -9.30 -14.91
CA ASN A 156 16.99 -9.86 -15.47
C ASN A 156 16.95 -9.82 -17.00
N GLY A 157 18.11 -9.61 -17.64
CA GLY A 157 18.24 -9.49 -19.10
C GLY A 157 17.81 -8.16 -19.69
N LYS A 158 17.37 -7.18 -18.86
CA LYS A 158 16.94 -5.85 -19.28
C LYS A 158 18.03 -4.80 -19.05
N ALA A 159 17.79 -3.58 -19.54
CA ALA A 159 18.66 -2.44 -19.28
C ALA A 159 18.78 -2.17 -17.75
N ARG A 160 19.93 -1.63 -17.34
CA ARG A 160 20.28 -1.40 -15.93
C ARG A 160 19.17 -0.67 -15.14
N GLU A 161 18.47 0.24 -15.79
CA GLU A 161 17.37 1.01 -15.18
C GLU A 161 16.17 0.16 -14.73
N PHE A 162 16.02 -1.07 -15.22
CA PHE A 162 14.96 -2.01 -14.86
C PHE A 162 15.43 -3.13 -13.92
N THR A 163 16.56 -2.96 -13.22
CA THR A 163 17.17 -4.01 -12.40
C THR A 163 17.24 -3.69 -10.91
N GLU A 164 16.73 -2.55 -10.47
CA GLU A 164 16.78 -2.13 -9.05
C GLU A 164 15.52 -2.53 -8.30
N TYR A 165 15.73 -3.19 -7.16
CA TYR A 165 14.67 -3.73 -6.32
C TYR A 165 14.98 -3.49 -4.84
N CYS A 166 13.95 -3.25 -4.03
CA CYS A 166 14.05 -3.38 -2.58
C CYS A 166 13.76 -4.85 -2.23
N VAL A 167 14.77 -5.57 -1.77
CA VAL A 167 14.62 -6.98 -1.36
C VAL A 167 14.25 -7.10 0.13
N ALA A 168 13.77 -8.27 0.54
CA ALA A 168 13.32 -8.53 1.90
C ALA A 168 14.36 -8.08 2.95
N GLY A 169 13.92 -7.29 3.94
CA GLY A 169 14.76 -6.74 5.01
C GLY A 169 15.65 -5.56 4.62
N GLU A 170 15.81 -5.24 3.32
CA GLU A 170 16.66 -4.14 2.87
C GLU A 170 16.11 -2.78 3.28
N ALA A 171 14.80 -2.58 3.19
CA ALA A 171 14.15 -1.34 3.62
C ALA A 171 14.42 -1.05 5.10
N ALA A 172 14.15 -2.02 5.99
CA ALA A 172 14.40 -1.88 7.43
C ALA A 172 15.87 -1.55 7.74
N THR A 173 16.80 -2.27 7.10
CA THR A 173 18.24 -2.05 7.25
C THR A 173 18.65 -0.64 6.84
N ARG A 174 18.13 -0.13 5.73
CA ARG A 174 18.47 1.20 5.21
C ARG A 174 17.81 2.32 5.99
N ILE A 175 16.57 2.13 6.44
CA ILE A 175 15.86 3.05 7.34
C ILE A 175 16.68 3.24 8.63
N ALA A 176 17.11 2.12 9.26
CA ALA A 176 17.95 2.17 10.46
C ALA A 176 19.30 2.85 10.21
N LYS A 177 19.98 2.55 9.09
CA LYS A 177 21.25 3.18 8.70
C LYS A 177 21.12 4.69 8.48
N ALA A 178 19.99 5.15 7.95
CA ALA A 178 19.70 6.57 7.75
C ALA A 178 19.29 7.28 9.04
N GLY A 179 19.12 6.58 10.16
CA GLY A 179 18.66 7.14 11.44
C GLY A 179 17.19 7.53 11.44
N TYR A 180 16.40 6.99 10.51
CA TYR A 180 14.97 7.26 10.46
C TYR A 180 14.21 6.37 11.44
N SER A 181 13.13 6.90 12.03
CA SER A 181 12.23 6.11 12.88
C SER A 181 11.51 5.05 12.04
N THR A 182 11.43 3.83 12.56
CA THR A 182 10.57 2.76 12.03
C THR A 182 9.14 2.84 12.53
N SER A 183 8.89 3.69 13.54
CA SER A 183 7.55 3.98 14.07
C SER A 183 7.05 5.32 13.54
N TYR A 184 5.73 5.48 13.48
CA TYR A 184 5.10 6.75 13.12
C TYR A 184 5.66 7.92 13.92
N THR A 185 5.89 9.06 13.25
CA THR A 185 6.42 10.29 13.87
C THR A 185 5.40 11.42 13.90
N ALA A 186 4.60 11.55 12.84
CA ALA A 186 3.57 12.57 12.68
C ALA A 186 2.43 11.99 11.82
N TYR A 187 1.70 11.03 12.37
CA TYR A 187 0.59 10.37 11.67
C TYR A 187 -0.73 10.96 12.12
N GLU A 188 -1.51 11.48 11.18
CA GLU A 188 -2.79 12.15 11.46
C GLU A 188 -3.96 11.16 11.69
N GLY A 189 -3.70 9.85 11.67
CA GLY A 189 -4.68 8.80 11.90
C GLY A 189 -5.01 7.99 10.64
N GLN A 190 -6.08 7.21 10.69
CA GLN A 190 -6.47 6.32 9.60
C GLN A 190 -6.85 7.09 8.34
N HIS A 191 -6.27 6.67 7.21
CA HIS A 191 -6.58 7.22 5.89
C HIS A 191 -8.02 6.90 5.48
N PHE A 192 -8.47 5.66 5.76
CA PHE A 192 -9.81 5.17 5.44
C PHE A 192 -10.58 4.79 6.70
N THR A 193 -11.90 5.00 6.68
CA THR A 193 -12.84 4.42 7.64
C THR A 193 -13.32 3.09 7.08
N PHE A 194 -12.86 1.97 7.67
CA PHE A 194 -13.20 0.64 7.18
C PHE A 194 -14.51 0.10 7.77
N GLY A 195 -15.31 -0.52 6.91
CA GLY A 195 -16.55 -1.20 7.25
C GLY A 195 -17.17 -1.88 6.04
N ALA A 196 -18.15 -2.74 6.25
CA ALA A 196 -18.87 -3.36 5.14
C ALA A 196 -19.69 -2.30 4.38
N ASN A 197 -19.48 -2.23 3.07
CA ASN A 197 -20.20 -1.31 2.18
C ASN A 197 -20.55 -2.03 0.87
N THR A 198 -21.84 -2.16 0.58
CA THR A 198 -22.34 -2.84 -0.62
C THR A 198 -22.59 -1.90 -1.78
N LEU A 199 -22.63 -0.59 -1.55
CA LEU A 199 -23.00 0.49 -2.49
C LEU A 199 -24.41 0.37 -3.08
N ALA A 200 -25.19 -0.67 -2.76
CA ALA A 200 -26.44 -1.00 -3.45
C ALA A 200 -27.50 0.10 -3.34
N ASP A 201 -27.50 0.83 -2.23
CA ASP A 201 -28.49 1.87 -1.91
C ASP A 201 -27.90 3.30 -2.05
N ASP A 202 -26.67 3.44 -2.52
CA ASP A 202 -26.02 4.74 -2.62
C ASP A 202 -26.52 5.56 -3.81
N ALA A 203 -26.54 6.87 -3.63
CA ALA A 203 -26.96 7.81 -4.67
C ALA A 203 -25.98 7.76 -5.87
N GLY A 204 -26.54 7.58 -7.08
CA GLY A 204 -25.75 7.55 -8.30
C GLY A 204 -25.01 6.22 -8.54
N VAL A 205 -25.38 5.16 -7.83
CA VAL A 205 -24.79 3.83 -8.05
C VAL A 205 -24.94 3.36 -9.50
N ALA A 206 -23.87 2.80 -10.04
CA ALA A 206 -23.82 2.23 -11.39
C ALA A 206 -23.07 0.90 -11.40
N THR A 207 -23.36 0.04 -12.38
CA THR A 207 -22.57 -1.18 -12.62
C THR A 207 -21.17 -0.81 -13.07
N ALA A 208 -20.17 -1.49 -12.50
CA ALA A 208 -18.75 -1.26 -12.77
C ALA A 208 -17.95 -2.57 -12.79
N THR A 209 -18.44 -3.57 -13.53
CA THR A 209 -17.76 -4.86 -13.67
C THR A 209 -16.55 -4.79 -14.60
N ASN A 210 -16.51 -3.81 -15.51
CA ASN A 210 -15.38 -3.50 -16.38
C ASN A 210 -15.10 -2.01 -16.31
N VAL A 211 -13.89 -1.63 -15.91
CA VAL A 211 -13.47 -0.24 -15.70
C VAL A 211 -12.28 0.05 -16.59
N SER A 212 -12.35 1.12 -17.38
CA SER A 212 -11.24 1.61 -18.20
C SER A 212 -10.83 2.99 -17.72
N ILE A 213 -9.54 3.14 -17.42
CA ILE A 213 -8.95 4.41 -17.00
C ILE A 213 -8.18 5.01 -18.18
N PRO A 214 -8.32 6.31 -18.47
CA PRO A 214 -7.75 6.94 -19.66
C PRO A 214 -6.24 7.21 -19.50
N PHE A 215 -5.46 6.16 -19.25
CA PHE A 215 -4.00 6.17 -19.30
C PHE A 215 -3.56 5.54 -20.62
N PRO A 216 -3.34 6.33 -21.69
CA PRO A 216 -3.17 5.80 -23.03
C PRO A 216 -1.87 5.03 -23.25
N HIS A 217 -0.86 5.22 -22.36
CA HIS A 217 0.41 4.47 -22.46
C HIS A 217 0.22 2.98 -22.16
N ASN A 218 -0.46 2.66 -21.08
CA ASN A 218 -0.60 1.30 -20.57
C ASN A 218 -2.02 0.74 -20.67
N SER A 219 -3.02 1.58 -20.99
CA SER A 219 -4.42 1.17 -21.12
C SER A 219 -4.95 0.46 -19.89
N THR A 220 -4.74 1.09 -18.73
CA THR A 220 -5.15 0.59 -17.41
C THR A 220 -6.61 0.20 -17.39
N LYS A 221 -6.89 -1.01 -16.94
CA LYS A 221 -8.23 -1.56 -16.87
C LYS A 221 -8.40 -2.44 -15.63
N PHE A 222 -9.62 -2.47 -15.10
CA PHE A 222 -10.03 -3.41 -14.05
C PHE A 222 -11.20 -4.26 -14.52
N VAL A 223 -11.19 -5.53 -14.13
CA VAL A 223 -12.30 -6.46 -14.36
C VAL A 223 -12.70 -7.05 -13.01
N TYR A 224 -13.96 -6.85 -12.63
CA TYR A 224 -14.48 -7.39 -11.39
C TYR A 224 -14.60 -8.92 -11.45
N ASN A 225 -13.99 -9.58 -10.48
CA ASN A 225 -14.05 -11.02 -10.30
C ASN A 225 -14.96 -11.34 -9.11
N ALA A 226 -16.17 -11.78 -9.42
CA ALA A 226 -17.18 -12.07 -8.40
C ALA A 226 -16.82 -13.25 -7.46
N SER A 227 -15.89 -14.13 -7.87
CA SER A 227 -15.46 -15.25 -7.03
C SER A 227 -14.48 -14.83 -5.93
N THR A 228 -13.70 -13.81 -6.15
CA THR A 228 -12.76 -13.21 -5.19
C THR A 228 -13.28 -11.92 -4.57
N MET A 229 -14.35 -11.35 -5.15
CA MET A 229 -14.89 -10.02 -4.80
C MET A 229 -13.86 -8.89 -4.95
N THR A 230 -12.96 -9.02 -5.94
CA THR A 230 -11.90 -8.06 -6.23
C THR A 230 -11.92 -7.63 -7.69
N TYR A 231 -11.24 -6.52 -7.98
CA TYR A 231 -10.96 -6.05 -9.33
C TYR A 231 -9.59 -6.56 -9.78
N ASP A 232 -9.55 -7.44 -10.75
CA ASP A 232 -8.32 -7.89 -11.40
C ASP A 232 -7.73 -6.76 -12.25
N PHE A 233 -6.44 -6.47 -12.06
CA PHE A 233 -5.72 -5.39 -12.71
C PHE A 233 -5.15 -5.83 -14.06
N TYR A 234 -5.34 -4.99 -15.08
CA TYR A 234 -4.87 -5.21 -16.45
C TYR A 234 -4.11 -3.99 -16.98
N GLU A 235 -3.02 -4.26 -17.67
CA GLU A 235 -2.25 -3.28 -18.44
C GLU A 235 -1.78 -3.87 -19.76
N PHE A 236 -1.58 -3.03 -20.76
CA PHE A 236 -1.10 -3.44 -22.09
C PHE A 236 -1.90 -4.60 -22.72
N GLY A 237 -3.18 -4.68 -22.39
CA GLY A 237 -4.11 -5.70 -22.87
C GLY A 237 -4.03 -7.06 -22.17
N SER A 238 -3.26 -7.19 -21.09
CA SER A 238 -3.06 -8.44 -20.35
C SER A 238 -3.28 -8.25 -18.84
N GLY A 239 -3.72 -9.32 -18.15
CA GLY A 239 -3.76 -9.33 -16.68
C GLY A 239 -2.36 -9.16 -16.10
N VAL A 240 -2.23 -8.27 -15.12
CA VAL A 240 -0.95 -8.02 -14.45
C VAL A 240 -0.74 -9.10 -13.40
N LYS A 241 0.34 -9.83 -13.55
CA LYS A 241 0.75 -10.86 -12.60
C LYS A 241 2.05 -10.46 -11.92
N ASP A 242 2.12 -10.73 -10.60
CA ASP A 242 3.37 -10.51 -9.88
C ASP A 242 4.49 -11.43 -10.39
N GLY A 243 5.68 -10.91 -10.45
CA GLY A 243 6.81 -11.62 -11.05
C GLY A 243 7.45 -12.67 -10.14
N ASP A 244 7.15 -12.66 -8.84
CA ASP A 244 7.70 -13.63 -7.89
C ASP A 244 6.82 -14.89 -7.76
N ASP A 245 5.51 -14.74 -7.67
CA ASP A 245 4.58 -15.82 -7.40
C ASP A 245 3.58 -16.10 -8.53
N ASN A 246 3.55 -15.24 -9.56
CA ASN A 246 2.63 -15.30 -10.70
C ASN A 246 1.14 -15.13 -10.31
N VAL A 247 0.86 -14.53 -9.14
CA VAL A 247 -0.49 -14.20 -8.68
C VAL A 247 -1.04 -13.02 -9.48
N GLN A 248 -2.32 -13.06 -9.84
CA GLN A 248 -3.03 -11.94 -10.45
C GLN A 248 -3.11 -10.77 -9.45
N VAL A 249 -2.56 -9.61 -9.81
CA VAL A 249 -2.69 -8.41 -8.99
C VAL A 249 -4.14 -7.94 -9.00
N SER A 250 -4.72 -7.79 -7.82
CA SER A 250 -6.12 -7.41 -7.67
C SER A 250 -6.35 -6.56 -6.43
N PHE A 251 -7.44 -5.79 -6.43
CA PHE A 251 -7.80 -4.83 -5.39
C PHE A 251 -9.28 -4.95 -5.02
N THR A 252 -9.58 -4.84 -3.72
CA THR A 252 -10.97 -4.79 -3.23
C THR A 252 -11.61 -3.45 -3.57
N ASN A 253 -10.83 -2.38 -3.50
CA ASN A 253 -11.27 -1.00 -3.67
C ASN A 253 -10.51 -0.34 -4.81
N VAL A 254 -11.23 0.38 -5.67
CA VAL A 254 -10.64 1.23 -6.71
C VAL A 254 -11.21 2.64 -6.59
N PHE A 255 -10.32 3.62 -6.46
CA PHE A 255 -10.68 5.04 -6.50
C PHE A 255 -10.21 5.66 -7.81
N LEU A 256 -11.07 6.43 -8.45
CA LEU A 256 -10.72 7.31 -9.56
C LEU A 256 -10.87 8.73 -9.05
N GLN A 257 -9.78 9.48 -9.03
CA GLN A 257 -9.72 10.84 -8.51
C GLN A 257 -9.48 11.79 -9.67
N ASP A 258 -10.48 12.62 -10.02
CA ASP A 258 -10.29 13.69 -10.99
C ASP A 258 -9.31 14.71 -10.41
N CYS A 259 -8.18 14.88 -11.07
CA CYS A 259 -7.13 15.75 -10.55
C CYS A 259 -6.40 16.45 -11.71
N ASP A 260 -6.49 17.76 -11.77
CA ASP A 260 -5.74 18.58 -12.72
C ASP A 260 -4.23 18.54 -12.42
N PHE A 261 -3.41 18.95 -13.38
CA PHE A 261 -1.97 19.00 -13.19
C PHE A 261 -1.35 20.26 -13.82
N THR A 262 -0.20 20.64 -13.27
CA THR A 262 0.65 21.71 -13.81
C THR A 262 1.88 21.10 -14.48
N LEU A 263 2.12 21.45 -15.74
CA LEU A 263 3.36 21.08 -16.46
C LEU A 263 4.52 21.88 -15.91
N LEU A 264 5.63 21.21 -15.58
CA LEU A 264 6.81 21.82 -14.97
C LEU A 264 7.89 22.18 -15.99
N ASP A 265 8.04 21.39 -17.07
CA ASP A 265 9.06 21.63 -18.07
C ASP A 265 8.75 20.96 -19.44
N GLN A 266 9.66 21.21 -20.39
CA GLN A 266 9.57 20.66 -21.74
C GLN A 266 9.78 19.13 -21.85
N ASN A 267 10.26 18.48 -20.78
CA ASN A 267 10.38 17.00 -20.71
C ASN A 267 9.05 16.35 -20.33
N GLY A 268 8.01 17.18 -20.16
CA GLY A 268 6.67 16.72 -19.79
C GLY A 268 6.52 16.37 -18.32
N TYR A 269 7.47 16.73 -17.45
CA TYR A 269 7.33 16.53 -16.02
C TYR A 269 6.23 17.42 -15.45
N LEU A 270 5.50 16.90 -14.50
CA LEU A 270 4.29 17.55 -14.00
C LEU A 270 4.12 17.35 -12.48
N VAL A 271 3.28 18.15 -11.89
CA VAL A 271 2.76 18.00 -10.54
C VAL A 271 1.23 18.05 -10.60
N TYR A 272 0.57 17.08 -9.97
CA TYR A 272 -0.88 17.11 -9.80
C TYR A 272 -1.29 18.11 -8.74
N ASN A 273 -2.35 18.86 -9.00
CA ASN A 273 -2.93 19.85 -8.10
C ASN A 273 -3.85 19.12 -7.08
N CYS A 274 -3.25 18.20 -6.32
CA CYS A 274 -3.97 17.30 -5.40
C CYS A 274 -4.33 17.97 -4.06
N ILE A 275 -4.11 19.28 -3.89
CA ILE A 275 -4.57 20.02 -2.71
C ILE A 275 -5.80 20.83 -3.14
N GLY A 276 -6.92 20.57 -2.47
CA GLY A 276 -8.22 21.13 -2.82
C GLY A 276 -9.33 20.10 -2.67
N THR A 277 -10.33 20.23 -3.51
CA THR A 277 -11.48 19.32 -3.60
C THR A 277 -11.90 19.17 -5.06
N ASN A 278 -12.27 17.96 -5.45
CA ASN A 278 -12.88 17.68 -6.74
C ASN A 278 -13.69 16.38 -6.67
N VAL A 279 -14.26 15.96 -7.79
CA VAL A 279 -15.04 14.73 -7.91
C VAL A 279 -14.17 13.50 -8.09
N GLY A 280 -14.75 12.35 -7.84
CA GLY A 280 -14.14 11.05 -8.05
C GLY A 280 -15.17 9.96 -8.17
N TYR A 281 -14.70 8.72 -8.29
CA TYR A 281 -15.51 7.52 -8.16
C TYR A 281 -14.89 6.57 -7.15
N TYR A 282 -15.73 5.94 -6.35
CA TYR A 282 -15.35 4.79 -5.54
C TYR A 282 -16.02 3.54 -6.09
N LEU A 283 -15.23 2.48 -6.28
CA LEU A 283 -15.65 1.22 -6.86
C LEU A 283 -15.30 0.06 -5.92
N THR A 284 -16.29 -0.77 -5.64
CA THR A 284 -16.15 -2.02 -4.88
C THR A 284 -17.31 -2.94 -5.24
N GLY A 285 -17.15 -4.27 -5.11
CA GLY A 285 -18.24 -5.22 -5.32
C GLY A 285 -18.87 -5.23 -6.73
N GLY A 286 -18.15 -4.75 -7.75
CA GLY A 286 -18.67 -4.64 -9.12
C GLY A 286 -19.58 -3.43 -9.37
N LEU A 287 -19.65 -2.51 -8.40
CA LEU A 287 -20.42 -1.26 -8.44
C LEU A 287 -19.51 -0.04 -8.31
N ALA A 288 -20.00 1.11 -8.74
CA ALA A 288 -19.38 2.41 -8.61
C ALA A 288 -20.35 3.44 -8.08
N ILE A 289 -19.88 4.35 -7.23
CA ILE A 289 -20.60 5.57 -6.83
C ILE A 289 -19.74 6.80 -7.08
N PRO A 290 -20.36 7.95 -7.39
CA PRO A 290 -19.65 9.23 -7.37
C PRO A 290 -19.31 9.64 -5.95
N VAL A 291 -18.11 10.21 -5.78
CA VAL A 291 -17.60 10.71 -4.49
C VAL A 291 -16.98 12.07 -4.68
N THR A 292 -16.76 12.79 -3.58
CA THR A 292 -15.92 14.00 -3.53
C THR A 292 -14.67 13.68 -2.74
N TRP A 293 -13.50 14.05 -3.23
CA TRP A 293 -12.26 13.99 -2.46
C TRP A 293 -11.84 15.38 -1.97
N ILE A 294 -11.20 15.43 -0.81
CA ILE A 294 -10.69 16.64 -0.16
C ILE A 294 -9.30 16.37 0.41
N LYS A 295 -8.34 17.23 0.06
CA LYS A 295 -7.02 17.30 0.69
C LYS A 295 -6.67 18.76 0.96
N THR A 296 -6.27 19.10 2.18
CA THR A 296 -6.11 20.51 2.61
C THR A 296 -4.67 20.98 2.70
N THR A 297 -3.71 20.06 2.91
CA THR A 297 -2.28 20.39 3.07
C THR A 297 -1.40 19.37 2.37
N TYR A 298 -0.11 19.62 2.26
CA TYR A 298 0.86 18.69 1.64
C TYR A 298 0.97 17.35 2.38
N THR A 299 0.79 17.35 3.69
CA THR A 299 0.89 16.15 4.54
C THR A 299 -0.46 15.64 5.03
N GLY A 300 -1.52 16.46 4.91
CA GLY A 300 -2.86 16.09 5.35
C GLY A 300 -3.46 14.96 4.50
N LEU A 301 -4.30 14.17 5.14
CA LEU A 301 -4.95 13.03 4.50
C LEU A 301 -5.89 13.46 3.35
N THR A 302 -5.90 12.71 2.27
CA THR A 302 -6.97 12.77 1.28
C THR A 302 -8.16 11.98 1.81
N LYS A 303 -9.27 12.66 2.04
CA LYS A 303 -10.52 12.05 2.51
C LYS A 303 -11.55 12.02 1.38
N PHE A 304 -12.40 11.00 1.40
CA PHE A 304 -13.47 10.80 0.43
C PHE A 304 -14.84 10.89 1.11
N TYR A 305 -15.78 11.49 0.42
CA TYR A 305 -17.14 11.72 0.92
C TYR A 305 -18.16 11.31 -0.13
N THR A 306 -19.28 10.78 0.33
CA THR A 306 -20.47 10.51 -0.50
C THR A 306 -21.14 11.82 -0.91
N LEU A 307 -22.09 11.77 -1.86
CA LEU A 307 -22.76 12.98 -2.37
C LEU A 307 -23.58 13.73 -1.32
N ASP A 308 -24.00 13.06 -0.24
CA ASP A 308 -24.69 13.67 0.91
C ASP A 308 -23.73 14.24 1.96
N GLY A 309 -22.42 14.15 1.73
CA GLY A 309 -21.38 14.72 2.57
C GLY A 309 -20.93 13.85 3.74
N ALA A 310 -21.38 12.59 3.82
CA ALA A 310 -20.86 11.65 4.82
C ALA A 310 -19.45 11.17 4.42
N GLU A 311 -18.57 10.93 5.41
CA GLU A 311 -17.27 10.30 5.14
C GLU A 311 -17.50 8.88 4.59
N LEU A 312 -16.80 8.56 3.50
CA LEU A 312 -16.97 7.29 2.83
C LEU A 312 -16.47 6.11 3.69
N VAL A 313 -17.31 5.10 3.85
CA VAL A 313 -16.92 3.81 4.42
C VAL A 313 -16.35 2.92 3.32
N VAL A 314 -15.13 2.41 3.53
CA VAL A 314 -14.35 1.63 2.57
C VAL A 314 -14.34 0.16 2.99
N ASN A 315 -14.54 -0.77 2.08
CA ASN A 315 -14.46 -2.20 2.40
C ASN A 315 -13.04 -2.59 2.83
N PRO A 316 -12.87 -3.43 3.87
CA PRO A 316 -11.55 -3.97 4.21
C PRO A 316 -10.93 -4.70 3.01
N GLY A 317 -9.68 -4.37 2.70
CA GLY A 317 -8.94 -4.93 1.57
C GLY A 317 -7.99 -3.94 0.93
N LYS A 318 -7.23 -4.41 -0.06
CA LYS A 318 -6.27 -3.61 -0.82
C LYS A 318 -6.97 -2.54 -1.65
N THR A 319 -6.31 -1.39 -1.77
CA THR A 319 -6.86 -0.23 -2.45
C THR A 319 -5.97 0.23 -3.60
N TYR A 320 -6.59 0.52 -4.75
CA TYR A 320 -5.95 1.19 -5.87
C TYR A 320 -6.54 2.58 -6.06
N ILE A 321 -5.69 3.60 -6.29
CA ILE A 321 -6.09 4.99 -6.48
C ILE A 321 -5.47 5.53 -7.76
N ALA A 322 -6.29 5.86 -8.75
CA ALA A 322 -5.85 6.53 -9.96
C ALA A 322 -6.06 8.06 -9.86
N LEU A 323 -5.00 8.85 -9.98
CA LEU A 323 -5.12 10.28 -10.23
C LEU A 323 -5.32 10.47 -11.74
N VAL A 324 -6.57 10.62 -12.14
CA VAL A 324 -6.95 10.78 -13.55
C VAL A 324 -6.86 12.26 -13.92
N PRO A 325 -6.10 12.62 -14.98
CA PRO A 325 -6.03 14.01 -15.42
C PRO A 325 -7.40 14.57 -15.79
N SER A 326 -7.73 15.77 -15.35
CA SER A 326 -9.03 16.40 -15.62
C SER A 326 -9.33 16.54 -17.12
N ASP A 327 -8.29 16.72 -17.96
CA ASP A 327 -8.44 16.77 -19.41
C ASP A 327 -8.80 15.43 -20.07
N ALA A 328 -8.67 14.33 -19.33
CA ALA A 328 -9.05 12.98 -19.73
C ALA A 328 -10.22 12.41 -18.94
N TRP A 329 -10.70 13.10 -17.88
CA TRP A 329 -11.72 12.60 -16.96
C TRP A 329 -12.99 12.10 -17.67
N GLY A 330 -13.47 12.84 -18.67
CA GLY A 330 -14.64 12.46 -19.46
C GLY A 330 -14.51 11.16 -20.28
N SER A 331 -13.30 10.58 -20.33
CA SER A 331 -13.02 9.30 -21.01
C SER A 331 -12.97 8.11 -20.04
N VAL A 332 -13.16 8.33 -18.73
CA VAL A 332 -13.39 7.25 -17.76
C VAL A 332 -14.64 6.50 -18.16
N SER A 333 -14.57 5.18 -18.20
CA SER A 333 -15.74 4.36 -18.52
C SER A 333 -15.78 3.11 -17.67
N PHE A 334 -17.00 2.76 -17.26
CA PHE A 334 -17.29 1.51 -16.57
C PHE A 334 -18.67 0.99 -16.99
N LYS A 335 -18.86 -0.34 -16.89
CA LYS A 335 -20.11 -1.03 -17.25
C LYS A 335 -20.20 -2.37 -16.49
#